data_bcd90d368e4630d19705c7dfc3290963
#
_entry.id   bcd90d368e4630d19705c7dfc3290963
#
_cell.length_a   1.000
_cell.length_b   1.000
_cell.length_c   1.000
_cell.angle_alpha   90.00
_cell.angle_beta   90.00
_cell.angle_gamma   90.00
#
_symmetry.space_group_name_H-M   'P 1'
#
loop_
_entity.id
_entity.type
_entity.pdbx_description
1 polymer ?
#
loop_
_entity_poly.entity_id
_entity_poly.type
_entity_poly.pdbx_seq_one_letter_code
_entity_poly.pdbx_strand_id
1 'polypeptide(L)'
;MKHFPIFLAVTDKRIVLAGGGDAAMAKLRLLMKTEANIHVFAPTASPEIKKWAHEGKLTLTLRALQNGDADDAVLFYGATEDSHEDARGAAIAKSAGALVNIVDNLADSAFITPAIVDRDPVTIAIGTEGAAPVLARAIKADLEAKLPASLGTLAKIGKTFRHAVDVLPFGSKRRNFWSDFYFKAGPTALDAHGQRGVIPALETLLDDHITAKSAIGHVDFVGAGPGDPELLTLKARKSVDRADVIIHDRDIAPAILELARREAVIIDAETTDAAALIKSHAAQGHHIVRLSRGDTCDTVALVATIAAGVSHSLIAGIPLASAEIIPFQQRNTAVHARCTSGARAVTSNFYPSEAI
;
A
#
# COMPACT_ATOMS: atom_id res chain seq x y z
N MET A 1 -9.54 6.81 11.91
CA MET A 1 -9.55 5.32 11.97
C MET A 1 -9.59 4.92 13.43
N LYS A 2 -10.41 3.90 13.78
CA LYS A 2 -10.54 3.42 15.17
C LYS A 2 -9.52 2.34 15.50
N HIS A 3 -9.10 1.55 14.51
CA HIS A 3 -8.10 0.49 14.66
C HIS A 3 -6.86 0.83 13.84
N PHE A 4 -5.69 0.70 14.45
CA PHE A 4 -4.42 0.89 13.78
C PHE A 4 -3.94 -0.44 13.17
N PRO A 5 -3.72 -0.53 11.84
CA PRO A 5 -3.29 -1.77 11.21
C PRO A 5 -1.82 -2.08 11.51
N ILE A 6 -1.59 -3.27 12.07
CA ILE A 6 -0.25 -3.81 12.35
C ILE A 6 -0.18 -5.28 11.93
N PHE A 7 1.02 -5.78 11.67
CA PHE A 7 1.33 -7.21 11.58
C PHE A 7 2.00 -7.64 12.88
N LEU A 8 1.33 -8.52 13.63
CA LEU A 8 1.84 -9.03 14.89
C LEU A 8 2.77 -10.23 14.63
N ALA A 9 3.97 -10.22 15.20
CA ALA A 9 4.89 -11.36 15.16
C ALA A 9 4.40 -12.46 16.11
N VAL A 10 4.04 -13.61 15.55
CA VAL A 10 3.44 -14.73 16.30
C VAL A 10 4.27 -16.02 16.23
N THR A 11 5.44 -16.00 15.59
CA THR A 11 6.36 -17.14 15.54
C THR A 11 6.71 -17.58 16.97
N ASP A 12 6.49 -18.86 17.28
CA ASP A 12 6.69 -19.47 18.60
C ASP A 12 5.85 -18.85 19.75
N LYS A 13 4.93 -17.94 19.43
CA LYS A 13 4.05 -17.35 20.43
C LYS A 13 2.81 -18.20 20.65
N ARG A 14 2.31 -18.14 21.88
CA ARG A 14 1.09 -18.84 22.27
C ARG A 14 -0.14 -18.06 21.85
N ILE A 15 -1.07 -18.75 21.17
CA ILE A 15 -2.40 -18.23 20.85
C ILE A 15 -3.41 -19.17 21.50
N VAL A 16 -4.34 -18.61 22.26
CA VAL A 16 -5.40 -19.38 22.93
C VAL A 16 -6.74 -19.13 22.25
N LEU A 17 -7.49 -20.19 22.03
CA LEU A 17 -8.84 -20.12 21.49
C LEU A 17 -9.79 -20.91 22.39
N ALA A 18 -10.88 -20.29 22.82
CA ALA A 18 -11.97 -20.94 23.51
C ALA A 18 -13.13 -21.17 22.55
N GLY A 19 -13.51 -22.46 22.35
CA GLY A 19 -14.59 -22.86 21.46
C GLY A 19 -14.21 -24.05 20.59
N GLY A 20 -15.22 -24.83 20.17
CA GLY A 20 -15.05 -26.07 19.42
C GLY A 20 -16.01 -26.24 18.23
N GLY A 21 -16.85 -25.24 17.96
CA GLY A 21 -17.84 -25.21 16.88
C GLY A 21 -17.34 -24.57 15.58
N ASP A 22 -18.28 -24.13 14.76
CA ASP A 22 -18.01 -23.59 13.43
C ASP A 22 -17.27 -22.24 13.48
N ALA A 23 -17.59 -21.39 14.43
CA ALA A 23 -16.90 -20.13 14.68
C ALA A 23 -15.42 -20.35 15.01
N ALA A 24 -15.13 -21.30 15.87
CA ALA A 24 -13.77 -21.73 16.22
C ALA A 24 -13.01 -22.27 14.99
N MET A 25 -13.64 -23.16 14.22
CA MET A 25 -13.04 -23.70 12.99
C MET A 25 -12.66 -22.61 11.98
N ALA A 26 -13.53 -21.61 11.78
CA ALA A 26 -13.24 -20.51 10.88
C ALA A 26 -11.99 -19.72 11.28
N LYS A 27 -11.79 -19.47 12.56
CA LYS A 27 -10.59 -18.82 13.10
C LYS A 27 -9.36 -19.73 13.03
N LEU A 28 -9.50 -20.99 13.38
CA LEU A 28 -8.38 -21.94 13.36
C LEU A 28 -7.81 -22.15 11.95
N ARG A 29 -8.64 -22.19 10.90
CA ARG A 29 -8.16 -22.26 9.51
C ARG A 29 -7.24 -21.10 9.15
N LEU A 30 -7.44 -19.95 9.74
CA LEU A 30 -6.58 -18.77 9.53
C LEU A 30 -5.33 -18.86 10.40
N LEU A 31 -5.48 -19.17 11.68
CA LEU A 31 -4.36 -19.24 12.64
C LEU A 31 -3.35 -20.32 12.30
N MET A 32 -3.81 -21.47 11.79
CA MET A 32 -2.93 -22.59 11.36
C MET A 32 -2.05 -22.26 10.14
N LYS A 33 -2.23 -21.10 9.51
CA LYS A 33 -1.29 -20.60 8.49
C LYS A 33 -0.10 -19.87 9.09
N THR A 34 -0.10 -19.65 10.39
CA THR A 34 0.98 -18.98 11.12
C THR A 34 1.90 -20.01 11.80
N GLU A 35 3.05 -19.57 12.26
CA GLU A 35 4.01 -20.34 13.04
C GLU A 35 3.75 -20.23 14.56
N ALA A 36 2.51 -19.96 14.95
CA ALA A 36 2.13 -19.84 16.35
C ALA A 36 1.81 -21.17 16.99
N ASN A 37 2.01 -21.27 18.30
CA ASN A 37 1.59 -22.38 19.14
C ASN A 37 0.11 -22.21 19.52
N ILE A 38 -0.79 -22.93 18.86
CA ILE A 38 -2.24 -22.77 19.04
C ILE A 38 -2.75 -23.74 20.09
N HIS A 39 -3.40 -23.23 21.14
CA HIS A 39 -4.06 -24.00 22.19
C HIS A 39 -5.57 -23.74 22.15
N VAL A 40 -6.33 -24.81 22.02
CA VAL A 40 -7.79 -24.78 21.95
C VAL A 40 -8.37 -25.39 23.24
N PHE A 41 -9.30 -24.67 23.87
CA PHE A 41 -10.07 -25.12 25.02
C PHE A 41 -11.54 -25.20 24.63
N ALA A 42 -12.12 -26.42 24.74
CA ALA A 42 -13.52 -26.63 24.40
C ALA A 42 -14.05 -27.89 25.12
N PRO A 43 -15.19 -27.85 25.84
CA PRO A 43 -15.82 -29.03 26.41
C PRO A 43 -16.16 -30.09 25.35
N THR A 44 -16.57 -29.60 24.17
CA THR A 44 -16.84 -30.41 22.98
C THR A 44 -16.15 -29.78 21.78
N ALA A 45 -15.53 -30.57 20.93
CA ALA A 45 -14.86 -30.11 19.72
C ALA A 45 -15.33 -30.88 18.49
N SER A 46 -15.42 -30.19 17.36
CA SER A 46 -15.76 -30.80 16.08
C SER A 46 -14.76 -31.93 15.71
N PRO A 47 -15.16 -32.88 14.87
CA PRO A 47 -14.27 -33.94 14.40
C PRO A 47 -13.01 -33.37 13.72
N GLU A 48 -13.16 -32.27 13.03
CA GLU A 48 -12.07 -31.59 12.30
C GLU A 48 -11.01 -31.03 13.27
N ILE A 49 -11.43 -30.36 14.34
CA ILE A 49 -10.51 -29.82 15.36
C ILE A 49 -9.78 -30.97 16.06
N LYS A 50 -10.47 -32.07 16.38
CA LYS A 50 -9.85 -33.28 16.95
C LYS A 50 -8.83 -33.88 16.00
N LYS A 51 -9.12 -33.90 14.68
CA LYS A 51 -8.18 -34.36 13.66
C LYS A 51 -6.93 -33.46 13.63
N TRP A 52 -7.07 -32.14 13.62
CA TRP A 52 -5.92 -31.23 13.64
C TRP A 52 -5.06 -31.37 14.89
N ALA A 53 -5.68 -31.62 16.03
CA ALA A 53 -4.95 -31.94 17.27
C ALA A 53 -4.17 -33.24 17.16
N HIS A 54 -4.77 -34.31 16.59
CA HIS A 54 -4.10 -35.56 16.34
C HIS A 54 -2.91 -35.45 15.35
N GLU A 55 -3.06 -34.57 14.37
CA GLU A 55 -2.00 -34.21 13.39
C GLU A 55 -0.90 -33.33 13.99
N GLY A 56 -1.01 -32.91 15.25
CA GLY A 56 -0.04 -32.03 15.91
C GLY A 56 -0.06 -30.60 15.47
N LYS A 57 -1.11 -30.16 14.75
CA LYS A 57 -1.26 -28.77 14.26
C LYS A 57 -1.68 -27.78 15.34
N LEU A 58 -2.28 -28.28 16.41
CA LEU A 58 -2.71 -27.52 17.57
C LEU A 58 -2.78 -28.43 18.81
N THR A 59 -2.82 -27.84 19.99
CA THR A 59 -3.10 -28.54 21.24
C THR A 59 -4.58 -28.36 21.58
N LEU A 60 -5.29 -29.49 21.88
CA LEU A 60 -6.70 -29.47 22.26
C LEU A 60 -6.87 -29.95 23.70
N THR A 61 -7.54 -29.15 24.53
CA THR A 61 -7.94 -29.53 25.89
C THR A 61 -9.47 -29.57 25.97
N LEU A 62 -10.03 -30.75 26.25
CA LEU A 62 -11.47 -30.99 26.27
C LEU A 62 -12.11 -30.57 27.62
N ARG A 63 -12.09 -29.28 27.88
CA ARG A 63 -12.79 -28.60 28.99
C ARG A 63 -12.94 -27.10 28.67
N ALA A 64 -13.76 -26.41 29.44
CA ALA A 64 -13.82 -24.98 29.39
C ALA A 64 -12.50 -24.33 29.83
N LEU A 65 -12.22 -23.11 29.32
CA LEU A 65 -11.06 -22.30 29.72
C LEU A 65 -11.12 -21.97 31.21
N GLN A 66 -10.00 -22.03 31.91
CA GLN A 66 -9.85 -21.74 33.34
C GLN A 66 -8.78 -20.67 33.57
N ASN A 67 -8.74 -20.11 34.78
CA ASN A 67 -7.68 -19.19 35.18
C ASN A 67 -6.29 -19.86 35.03
N GLY A 68 -5.33 -19.11 34.48
CA GLY A 68 -3.99 -19.61 34.17
C GLY A 68 -3.86 -20.23 32.76
N ASP A 69 -4.95 -20.63 32.12
CA ASP A 69 -4.90 -21.23 30.77
C ASP A 69 -4.47 -20.21 29.68
N ALA A 70 -4.63 -18.93 29.92
CA ALA A 70 -4.23 -17.87 28.99
C ALA A 70 -2.87 -17.23 29.33
N ASP A 71 -2.15 -17.77 30.31
CA ASP A 71 -0.83 -17.26 30.67
C ASP A 71 0.12 -17.36 29.48
N ASP A 72 0.94 -16.32 29.26
CA ASP A 72 1.86 -16.14 28.15
C ASP A 72 1.21 -16.11 26.75
N ALA A 73 -0.12 -16.09 26.65
CA ALA A 73 -0.80 -15.92 25.37
C ALA A 73 -0.67 -14.48 24.86
N VAL A 74 -0.27 -14.33 23.60
CA VAL A 74 -0.26 -13.00 22.93
C VAL A 74 -1.63 -12.63 22.37
N LEU A 75 -2.39 -13.64 21.93
CA LEU A 75 -3.75 -13.48 21.40
C LEU A 75 -4.70 -14.48 22.06
N PHE A 76 -5.92 -14.03 22.28
CA PHE A 76 -7.05 -14.86 22.68
C PHE A 76 -8.23 -14.65 21.73
N TYR A 77 -8.87 -15.76 21.35
CA TYR A 77 -10.12 -15.77 20.60
C TYR A 77 -11.23 -16.45 21.38
N GLY A 78 -12.31 -15.70 21.68
CA GLY A 78 -13.58 -16.23 22.19
C GLY A 78 -14.47 -16.64 21.02
N ALA A 79 -14.74 -17.94 20.87
CA ALA A 79 -15.51 -18.51 19.78
C ALA A 79 -16.37 -19.69 20.28
N THR A 80 -16.95 -19.54 21.48
CA THR A 80 -17.77 -20.56 22.12
C THR A 80 -19.22 -20.58 21.63
N GLU A 81 -19.64 -19.50 20.94
CA GLU A 81 -21.02 -19.25 20.53
C GLU A 81 -21.99 -19.06 21.74
N ASP A 82 -21.40 -18.87 22.92
CA ASP A 82 -22.07 -18.50 24.17
C ASP A 82 -21.44 -17.17 24.68
N SER A 83 -22.23 -16.11 24.68
CA SER A 83 -21.77 -14.78 25.04
C SER A 83 -21.25 -14.66 26.49
N HIS A 84 -21.78 -15.49 27.41
CA HIS A 84 -21.37 -15.51 28.80
C HIS A 84 -20.01 -16.18 28.97
N GLU A 85 -19.80 -17.33 28.29
CA GLU A 85 -18.53 -18.03 28.29
C GLU A 85 -17.45 -17.22 27.54
N ASP A 86 -17.79 -16.57 26.43
CA ASP A 86 -16.87 -15.68 25.71
C ASP A 86 -16.44 -14.49 26.55
N ALA A 87 -17.36 -13.84 27.26
CA ALA A 87 -17.05 -12.75 28.18
C ALA A 87 -16.16 -13.21 29.35
N ARG A 88 -16.45 -14.40 29.91
CA ARG A 88 -15.63 -15.01 30.98
C ARG A 88 -14.22 -15.33 30.49
N GLY A 89 -14.11 -15.95 29.32
CA GLY A 89 -12.82 -16.26 28.69
C GLY A 89 -12.02 -14.99 28.38
N ALA A 90 -12.69 -13.95 27.89
CA ALA A 90 -12.08 -12.65 27.64
C ALA A 90 -11.53 -12.00 28.91
N ALA A 91 -12.25 -12.09 30.04
CA ALA A 91 -11.78 -11.58 31.31
C ALA A 91 -10.51 -12.30 31.79
N ILE A 92 -10.47 -13.64 31.69
CA ILE A 92 -9.29 -14.44 31.99
C ILE A 92 -8.09 -14.02 31.11
N ALA A 93 -8.30 -13.92 29.80
CA ALA A 93 -7.25 -13.56 28.86
C ALA A 93 -6.74 -12.13 29.05
N LYS A 94 -7.63 -11.17 29.31
CA LYS A 94 -7.25 -9.78 29.62
C LYS A 94 -6.40 -9.70 30.90
N SER A 95 -6.74 -10.47 31.94
CA SER A 95 -5.96 -10.49 33.18
C SER A 95 -4.57 -11.11 32.99
N ALA A 96 -4.41 -12.01 32.02
CA ALA A 96 -3.13 -12.58 31.60
C ALA A 96 -2.34 -11.69 30.62
N GLY A 97 -2.88 -10.53 30.20
CA GLY A 97 -2.22 -9.59 29.30
C GLY A 97 -2.37 -9.91 27.81
N ALA A 98 -3.21 -10.88 27.43
CA ALA A 98 -3.46 -11.21 26.03
C ALA A 98 -4.35 -10.17 25.34
N LEU A 99 -4.10 -9.92 24.06
CA LEU A 99 -5.05 -9.19 23.21
C LEU A 99 -6.25 -10.09 22.91
N VAL A 100 -7.45 -9.56 23.11
CA VAL A 100 -8.70 -10.34 23.05
C VAL A 100 -9.48 -10.01 21.78
N ASN A 101 -9.99 -11.04 21.11
CA ASN A 101 -11.02 -10.94 20.08
C ASN A 101 -12.16 -11.91 20.42
N ILE A 102 -13.38 -11.40 20.48
CA ILE A 102 -14.59 -12.20 20.60
C ILE A 102 -15.24 -12.25 19.23
N VAL A 103 -15.53 -13.44 18.73
CA VAL A 103 -16.14 -13.60 17.41
C VAL A 103 -17.52 -12.94 17.42
N ASP A 104 -17.78 -12.15 16.38
CA ASP A 104 -19.00 -11.36 16.17
C ASP A 104 -19.32 -10.32 17.24
N ASN A 105 -18.35 -10.02 18.13
CA ASN A 105 -18.47 -8.96 19.14
C ASN A 105 -17.29 -7.97 19.04
N LEU A 106 -17.50 -6.90 18.29
CA LEU A 106 -16.50 -5.84 18.10
C LEU A 106 -16.30 -4.98 19.34
N ALA A 107 -17.35 -4.77 20.13
CA ALA A 107 -17.32 -3.85 21.28
C ALA A 107 -16.35 -4.32 22.37
N ASP A 108 -16.29 -5.63 22.60
CA ASP A 108 -15.44 -6.23 23.63
C ASP A 108 -14.10 -6.75 23.10
N SER A 109 -13.85 -6.58 21.81
CA SER A 109 -12.62 -6.99 21.13
C SER A 109 -11.57 -5.87 21.15
N ALA A 110 -10.33 -6.21 21.47
CA ALA A 110 -9.18 -5.30 21.41
C ALA A 110 -8.63 -5.14 20.00
N PHE A 111 -8.92 -6.08 19.12
CA PHE A 111 -8.50 -6.06 17.71
C PHE A 111 -9.53 -6.75 16.82
N ILE A 112 -9.44 -6.49 15.51
CA ILE A 112 -10.28 -7.12 14.49
C ILE A 112 -9.43 -8.05 13.61
N THR A 113 -10.03 -9.13 13.12
CA THR A 113 -9.40 -9.98 12.11
C THR A 113 -9.81 -9.49 10.72
N PRO A 114 -8.88 -8.98 9.90
CA PRO A 114 -9.17 -8.47 8.57
C PRO A 114 -9.46 -9.60 7.57
N ALA A 115 -10.02 -9.25 6.40
CA ALA A 115 -9.95 -10.13 5.24
C ALA A 115 -8.51 -10.15 4.70
N ILE A 116 -7.99 -11.32 4.34
CA ILE A 116 -6.59 -11.51 4.00
C ILE A 116 -6.46 -12.05 2.57
N VAL A 117 -5.61 -11.41 1.77
CA VAL A 117 -5.05 -11.96 0.53
C VAL A 117 -3.65 -12.47 0.85
N ASP A 118 -3.46 -13.76 0.70
CA ASP A 118 -2.24 -14.47 1.09
C ASP A 118 -1.49 -14.92 -0.17
N ARG A 119 -0.26 -14.41 -0.33
CA ARG A 119 0.73 -14.79 -1.35
C ARG A 119 2.09 -15.00 -0.71
N ASP A 120 2.11 -15.67 0.44
CA ASP A 120 3.27 -15.86 1.33
C ASP A 120 4.63 -15.71 0.62
N PRO A 121 5.49 -14.76 1.02
CA PRO A 121 5.43 -13.91 2.22
C PRO A 121 4.69 -12.57 2.02
N VAL A 122 4.06 -12.33 0.87
CA VAL A 122 3.28 -11.12 0.61
C VAL A 122 1.88 -11.29 1.17
N THR A 123 1.50 -10.47 2.14
CA THR A 123 0.18 -10.49 2.77
C THR A 123 -0.49 -9.13 2.67
N ILE A 124 -1.76 -9.09 2.27
CA ILE A 124 -2.57 -7.88 2.26
C ILE A 124 -3.73 -8.08 3.23
N ALA A 125 -3.87 -7.17 4.17
CA ALA A 125 -4.95 -7.14 5.15
C ALA A 125 -5.96 -6.04 4.82
N ILE A 126 -7.25 -6.37 4.78
CA ILE A 126 -8.34 -5.46 4.38
C ILE A 126 -9.29 -5.33 5.56
N GLY A 127 -9.32 -4.15 6.18
CA GLY A 127 -10.19 -3.82 7.30
C GLY A 127 -11.29 -2.83 6.88
N THR A 128 -12.52 -3.05 7.37
CA THR A 128 -13.67 -2.16 7.15
C THR A 128 -14.31 -1.72 8.47
N GLU A 129 -13.58 -1.80 9.58
CA GLU A 129 -14.09 -1.45 10.94
C GLU A 129 -15.39 -2.19 11.30
N GLY A 130 -15.63 -3.37 10.70
CA GLY A 130 -16.89 -4.10 10.86
C GLY A 130 -18.08 -3.56 10.04
N ALA A 131 -17.94 -2.40 9.40
CA ALA A 131 -19.04 -1.71 8.75
C ALA A 131 -19.48 -2.35 7.42
N ALA A 132 -18.59 -3.00 6.69
CA ALA A 132 -18.86 -3.46 5.33
C ALA A 132 -18.16 -4.80 4.97
N PRO A 133 -18.58 -5.95 5.54
CA PRO A 133 -17.97 -7.25 5.27
C PRO A 133 -18.04 -7.66 3.79
N VAL A 134 -19.13 -7.30 3.11
CA VAL A 134 -19.32 -7.58 1.67
C VAL A 134 -18.30 -6.81 0.83
N LEU A 135 -18.02 -5.55 1.17
CA LEU A 135 -17.01 -4.75 0.48
C LEU A 135 -15.61 -5.33 0.69
N ALA A 136 -15.28 -5.75 1.91
CA ALA A 136 -13.99 -6.40 2.18
C ALA A 136 -13.80 -7.68 1.35
N ARG A 137 -14.87 -8.49 1.18
CA ARG A 137 -14.86 -9.69 0.33
C ARG A 137 -14.69 -9.35 -1.16
N ALA A 138 -15.37 -8.30 -1.65
CA ALA A 138 -15.24 -7.88 -3.04
C ALA A 138 -13.82 -7.38 -3.35
N ILE A 139 -13.25 -6.54 -2.49
CA ILE A 139 -11.86 -6.06 -2.62
C ILE A 139 -10.88 -7.23 -2.56
N LYS A 140 -11.09 -8.19 -1.64
CA LYS A 140 -10.27 -9.39 -1.56
C LYS A 140 -10.29 -10.16 -2.87
N ALA A 141 -11.48 -10.45 -3.42
CA ALA A 141 -11.63 -11.21 -4.67
C ALA A 141 -10.95 -10.50 -5.86
N ASP A 142 -11.10 -9.18 -5.97
CA ASP A 142 -10.42 -8.38 -7.01
C ASP A 142 -8.89 -8.44 -6.88
N LEU A 143 -8.36 -8.32 -5.67
CA LEU A 143 -6.93 -8.45 -5.43
C LEU A 143 -6.40 -9.87 -5.67
N GLU A 144 -7.17 -10.92 -5.29
CA GLU A 144 -6.82 -12.31 -5.58
C GLU A 144 -6.75 -12.59 -7.09
N ALA A 145 -7.62 -11.98 -7.88
CA ALA A 145 -7.60 -12.09 -9.34
C ALA A 145 -6.41 -11.34 -9.98
N LYS A 146 -6.02 -10.17 -9.42
CA LYS A 146 -4.94 -9.33 -9.96
C LYS A 146 -3.55 -9.77 -9.53
N LEU A 147 -3.42 -10.38 -8.36
CA LEU A 147 -2.13 -10.77 -7.80
C LEU A 147 -1.90 -12.27 -8.01
N PRO A 148 -0.98 -12.65 -8.92
CA PRO A 148 -0.71 -14.05 -9.20
C PRO A 148 -0.07 -14.76 -8.00
N ALA A 149 -0.30 -16.08 -7.87
CA ALA A 149 0.32 -16.89 -6.83
C ALA A 149 1.87 -16.89 -6.92
N SER A 150 2.40 -16.70 -8.11
CA SER A 150 3.84 -16.59 -8.39
C SER A 150 4.53 -15.42 -7.67
N LEU A 151 3.77 -14.39 -7.26
CA LEU A 151 4.31 -13.23 -6.54
C LEU A 151 5.03 -13.63 -5.25
N GLY A 152 4.47 -14.56 -4.49
CA GLY A 152 5.10 -15.08 -3.29
C GLY A 152 6.40 -15.84 -3.56
N THR A 153 6.41 -16.66 -4.62
CA THR A 153 7.62 -17.37 -5.06
C THR A 153 8.73 -16.40 -5.40
N LEU A 154 8.42 -15.37 -6.20
CA LEU A 154 9.40 -14.33 -6.55
C LEU A 154 9.89 -13.57 -5.32
N ALA A 155 9.00 -13.26 -4.38
CA ALA A 155 9.37 -12.58 -3.14
C ALA A 155 10.31 -13.43 -2.27
N LYS A 156 10.08 -14.74 -2.17
CA LYS A 156 10.99 -15.68 -1.47
C LYS A 156 12.36 -15.73 -2.10
N ILE A 157 12.42 -15.89 -3.42
CA ILE A 157 13.69 -15.93 -4.17
C ILE A 157 14.40 -14.58 -4.04
N GLY A 158 13.70 -13.46 -4.23
CA GLY A 158 14.27 -12.13 -4.06
C GLY A 158 14.86 -11.91 -2.65
N LYS A 159 14.20 -12.44 -1.61
CA LYS A 159 14.72 -12.38 -0.23
C LYS A 159 16.08 -13.07 -0.09
N THR A 160 16.28 -14.23 -0.70
CA THR A 160 17.58 -14.95 -0.65
C THR A 160 18.67 -14.22 -1.44
N PHE A 161 18.31 -13.51 -2.50
CA PHE A 161 19.24 -12.78 -3.35
C PHE A 161 19.60 -11.37 -2.84
N ARG A 162 18.95 -10.93 -1.74
CA ARG A 162 19.01 -9.53 -1.28
C ARG A 162 20.44 -9.03 -1.02
N HIS A 163 21.29 -9.87 -0.43
CA HIS A 163 22.68 -9.51 -0.11
C HIS A 163 23.55 -9.33 -1.36
N ALA A 164 23.30 -10.09 -2.44
CA ALA A 164 24.03 -9.92 -3.69
C ALA A 164 23.80 -8.52 -4.30
N VAL A 165 22.61 -7.93 -4.08
CA VAL A 165 22.24 -6.60 -4.60
C VAL A 165 22.85 -5.45 -3.78
N ASP A 166 23.50 -5.74 -2.64
CA ASP A 166 24.16 -4.71 -1.82
C ASP A 166 25.37 -4.06 -2.53
N VAL A 167 25.88 -4.69 -3.58
CA VAL A 167 26.90 -4.10 -4.49
C VAL A 167 26.36 -2.87 -5.24
N LEU A 168 25.05 -2.78 -5.50
CA LEU A 168 24.46 -1.60 -6.11
C LEU A 168 24.35 -0.46 -5.09
N PRO A 169 24.62 0.80 -5.49
CA PRO A 169 24.40 1.95 -4.64
C PRO A 169 23.00 2.00 -4.08
N PHE A 170 22.89 2.37 -2.81
CA PHE A 170 21.59 2.63 -2.19
C PHE A 170 20.84 3.74 -2.95
N GLY A 171 19.51 3.63 -3.05
CA GLY A 171 18.68 4.62 -3.76
C GLY A 171 18.07 4.08 -5.05
N SER A 172 18.02 4.93 -6.09
CA SER A 172 17.31 4.63 -7.36
C SER A 172 17.80 3.38 -8.07
N LYS A 173 19.13 3.14 -8.13
CA LYS A 173 19.67 1.96 -8.82
C LYS A 173 19.15 0.66 -8.21
N ARG A 174 19.25 0.53 -6.88
CA ARG A 174 18.77 -0.67 -6.17
C ARG A 174 17.25 -0.86 -6.29
N ARG A 175 16.50 0.24 -6.28
CA ARG A 175 15.04 0.20 -6.50
C ARG A 175 14.69 -0.23 -7.92
N ASN A 176 15.34 0.34 -8.92
CA ASN A 176 15.08 0.01 -10.33
C ASN A 176 15.39 -1.47 -10.59
N PHE A 177 16.48 -2.00 -10.04
CA PHE A 177 16.79 -3.43 -10.07
C PHE A 177 15.61 -4.26 -9.54
N TRP A 178 15.12 -3.96 -8.32
CA TRP A 178 14.00 -4.72 -7.74
C TRP A 178 12.70 -4.54 -8.50
N SER A 179 12.45 -3.34 -9.04
CA SER A 179 11.29 -3.10 -9.90
C SER A 179 11.36 -3.92 -11.19
N ASP A 180 12.52 -3.91 -11.85
CA ASP A 180 12.72 -4.69 -13.09
C ASP A 180 12.64 -6.20 -12.80
N PHE A 181 13.14 -6.64 -11.65
CA PHE A 181 12.99 -8.03 -11.24
C PHE A 181 11.53 -8.41 -10.99
N TYR A 182 10.83 -7.73 -10.07
CA TYR A 182 9.48 -8.16 -9.66
C TYR A 182 8.42 -7.98 -10.74
N PHE A 183 8.57 -7.01 -11.64
CA PHE A 183 7.55 -6.68 -12.64
C PHE A 183 7.90 -7.05 -14.08
N LYS A 184 9.14 -7.52 -14.34
CA LYS A 184 9.58 -7.89 -15.70
C LYS A 184 10.36 -9.21 -15.70
N ALA A 185 11.65 -9.20 -15.33
CA ALA A 185 12.55 -10.33 -15.48
C ALA A 185 12.11 -11.56 -14.68
N GLY A 186 11.70 -11.38 -13.44
CA GLY A 186 11.29 -12.48 -12.57
C GLY A 186 10.06 -13.24 -13.08
N PRO A 187 8.92 -12.57 -13.36
CA PRO A 187 7.75 -13.22 -13.95
C PRO A 187 8.10 -13.95 -15.27
N THR A 188 8.82 -13.28 -16.17
CA THR A 188 9.22 -13.87 -17.47
C THR A 188 10.07 -15.13 -17.27
N ALA A 189 11.06 -15.10 -16.38
CA ALA A 189 11.92 -16.24 -16.11
C ALA A 189 11.16 -17.40 -15.43
N LEU A 190 10.24 -17.06 -14.53
CA LEU A 190 9.41 -18.05 -13.84
C LEU A 190 8.46 -18.76 -14.81
N ASP A 191 7.85 -18.02 -15.73
CA ASP A 191 6.94 -18.57 -16.74
C ASP A 191 7.68 -19.43 -17.78
N ALA A 192 8.88 -19.02 -18.20
CA ALA A 192 9.66 -19.73 -19.22
C ALA A 192 10.40 -20.96 -18.67
N HIS A 193 10.93 -20.88 -17.44
CA HIS A 193 11.89 -21.87 -16.92
C HIS A 193 11.56 -22.36 -15.50
N GLY A 194 10.42 -21.97 -14.94
CA GLY A 194 10.05 -22.27 -13.58
C GLY A 194 11.00 -21.62 -12.54
N GLN A 195 10.92 -22.06 -11.30
CA GLN A 195 11.74 -21.48 -10.21
C GLN A 195 13.25 -21.57 -10.47
N ARG A 196 13.70 -22.58 -11.19
CA ARG A 196 15.14 -22.78 -11.50
C ARG A 196 15.72 -21.70 -12.39
N GLY A 197 14.89 -21.07 -13.23
CA GLY A 197 15.31 -19.98 -14.14
C GLY A 197 15.42 -18.62 -13.46
N VAL A 198 14.84 -18.44 -12.27
CA VAL A 198 14.74 -17.11 -11.64
C VAL A 198 16.08 -16.62 -11.11
N ILE A 199 16.90 -17.49 -10.50
CA ILE A 199 18.23 -17.10 -9.98
C ILE A 199 19.17 -16.66 -11.11
N PRO A 200 19.34 -17.44 -12.21
CA PRO A 200 20.14 -16.98 -13.34
C PRO A 200 19.65 -15.66 -13.96
N ALA A 201 18.34 -15.46 -14.01
CA ALA A 201 17.79 -14.19 -14.48
C ALA A 201 18.10 -13.02 -13.54
N LEU A 202 18.11 -13.24 -12.23
CA LEU A 202 18.54 -12.25 -11.23
C LEU A 202 20.03 -11.89 -11.38
N GLU A 203 20.88 -12.88 -11.60
CA GLU A 203 22.33 -12.69 -11.81
C GLU A 203 22.57 -11.85 -13.08
N THR A 204 21.94 -12.23 -14.20
CA THR A 204 22.03 -11.45 -15.44
C THR A 204 21.53 -10.02 -15.24
N LEU A 205 20.39 -9.84 -14.61
CA LEU A 205 19.83 -8.52 -14.34
C LEU A 205 20.77 -7.68 -13.45
N LEU A 206 21.43 -8.31 -12.46
CA LEU A 206 22.37 -7.63 -11.59
C LEU A 206 23.61 -7.15 -12.38
N ASP A 207 24.16 -8.01 -13.24
CA ASP A 207 25.29 -7.66 -14.09
C ASP A 207 24.95 -6.52 -15.04
N ASP A 208 23.72 -6.53 -15.61
CA ASP A 208 23.22 -5.45 -16.45
C ASP A 208 23.17 -4.12 -15.68
N HIS A 209 22.68 -4.14 -14.44
CA HIS A 209 22.60 -2.94 -13.59
C HIS A 209 23.96 -2.46 -13.06
N ILE A 210 24.94 -3.35 -12.90
CA ILE A 210 26.32 -3.02 -12.54
C ILE A 210 27.03 -2.38 -13.73
N THR A 211 26.92 -2.98 -14.91
CA THR A 211 27.61 -2.53 -16.11
C THR A 211 26.96 -1.33 -16.78
N ALA A 212 25.65 -1.11 -16.52
CA ALA A 212 24.95 0.07 -17.00
C ALA A 212 25.65 1.34 -16.51
N LYS A 213 26.21 2.13 -17.44
CA LYS A 213 26.72 3.46 -17.13
C LYS A 213 25.64 4.22 -16.38
N SER A 214 26.00 4.89 -15.31
CA SER A 214 25.06 5.79 -14.61
C SER A 214 24.48 6.75 -15.66
N ALA A 215 23.23 6.52 -16.04
CA ALA A 215 22.54 7.49 -16.88
C ALA A 215 22.55 8.82 -16.12
N ILE A 216 22.82 9.91 -16.81
CA ILE A 216 22.58 11.25 -16.27
C ILE A 216 21.16 11.27 -15.75
N GLY A 217 20.94 11.79 -14.56
CA GLY A 217 19.63 11.85 -13.92
C GLY A 217 18.60 12.57 -14.80
N HIS A 218 17.36 12.45 -14.43
CA HIS A 218 16.24 13.06 -15.15
C HIS A 218 15.55 14.09 -14.25
N VAL A 219 15.11 15.20 -14.83
CA VAL A 219 14.38 16.25 -14.13
C VAL A 219 12.99 16.38 -14.70
N ASP A 220 11.97 16.23 -13.88
CA ASP A 220 10.60 16.61 -14.20
C ASP A 220 10.31 18.00 -13.61
N PHE A 221 10.00 18.97 -14.46
CA PHE A 221 9.45 20.25 -14.06
C PHE A 221 7.93 20.13 -13.97
N VAL A 222 7.40 20.20 -12.76
CA VAL A 222 6.02 19.84 -12.45
C VAL A 222 5.25 21.02 -11.91
N GLY A 223 4.12 21.36 -12.56
CA GLY A 223 3.13 22.28 -12.02
C GLY A 223 2.27 21.59 -10.95
N ALA A 224 2.29 22.12 -9.72
CA ALA A 224 1.57 21.57 -8.58
C ALA A 224 0.09 21.98 -8.49
N GLY A 225 -0.38 22.83 -9.39
CA GLY A 225 -1.73 23.36 -9.32
C GLY A 225 -1.94 24.31 -8.13
N PRO A 226 -3.19 24.45 -7.65
CA PRO A 226 -3.56 25.41 -6.61
C PRO A 226 -3.21 24.95 -5.18
N GLY A 227 -2.72 23.71 -4.99
CA GLY A 227 -2.35 23.19 -3.68
C GLY A 227 -3.20 22.03 -3.18
N ASP A 228 -4.26 21.66 -3.88
CA ASP A 228 -5.05 20.47 -3.60
C ASP A 228 -4.40 19.24 -4.26
N PRO A 229 -4.04 18.20 -3.49
CA PRO A 229 -3.48 16.96 -4.05
C PRO A 229 -4.38 16.25 -5.07
N GLU A 230 -5.71 16.42 -4.97
CA GLU A 230 -6.66 15.82 -5.92
C GLU A 230 -6.67 16.54 -7.27
N LEU A 231 -6.16 17.76 -7.32
CA LEU A 231 -6.01 18.56 -8.55
C LEU A 231 -4.65 18.36 -9.24
N LEU A 232 -3.79 17.50 -8.71
CA LEU A 232 -2.59 17.09 -9.45
C LEU A 232 -2.98 16.26 -10.67
N THR A 233 -2.33 16.55 -11.80
CA THR A 233 -2.45 15.64 -12.95
C THR A 233 -1.91 14.25 -12.59
N LEU A 234 -2.45 13.18 -13.20
CA LEU A 234 -1.97 11.83 -12.98
C LEU A 234 -0.47 11.68 -13.28
N LYS A 235 0.05 12.45 -14.25
CA LYS A 235 1.46 12.44 -14.59
C LYS A 235 2.30 13.11 -13.51
N ALA A 236 1.83 14.27 -12.99
CA ALA A 236 2.46 14.98 -11.87
C ALA A 236 2.54 14.09 -10.62
N ARG A 237 1.43 13.46 -10.24
CA ARG A 237 1.37 12.55 -9.09
C ARG A 237 2.37 11.39 -9.21
N LYS A 238 2.44 10.75 -10.40
CA LYS A 238 3.40 9.67 -10.66
C LYS A 238 4.85 10.16 -10.62
N SER A 239 5.12 11.39 -11.05
CA SER A 239 6.45 11.99 -10.99
C SER A 239 6.87 12.25 -9.55
N VAL A 240 6.01 12.86 -8.73
CA VAL A 240 6.25 13.10 -7.31
C VAL A 240 6.48 11.79 -6.55
N ASP A 241 5.64 10.76 -6.79
CA ASP A 241 5.80 9.43 -6.18
C ASP A 241 7.13 8.74 -6.54
N ARG A 242 7.69 8.99 -7.72
CA ARG A 242 8.95 8.39 -8.18
C ARG A 242 10.20 9.18 -7.81
N ALA A 243 10.06 10.42 -7.41
CA ALA A 243 11.17 11.34 -7.19
C ALA A 243 12.18 10.80 -6.14
N ASP A 244 13.47 10.93 -6.41
CA ASP A 244 14.53 10.78 -5.43
C ASP A 244 14.77 12.07 -4.67
N VAL A 245 14.58 13.20 -5.38
CA VAL A 245 14.77 14.55 -4.86
C VAL A 245 13.61 15.41 -5.35
N ILE A 246 12.97 16.13 -4.44
CA ILE A 246 11.96 17.14 -4.74
C ILE A 246 12.53 18.49 -4.34
N ILE A 247 12.63 19.38 -5.31
CA ILE A 247 13.02 20.77 -5.11
C ILE A 247 11.75 21.58 -5.34
N HIS A 248 11.23 22.23 -4.30
CA HIS A 248 9.92 22.85 -4.35
C HIS A 248 9.93 24.34 -3.98
N ASP A 249 8.96 25.09 -4.48
CA ASP A 249 8.70 26.45 -4.02
C ASP A 249 8.13 26.41 -2.60
N ARG A 250 8.40 27.44 -1.79
CA ARG A 250 7.99 27.51 -0.38
C ARG A 250 6.49 27.41 -0.17
N ASP A 251 5.70 27.88 -1.12
CA ASP A 251 4.24 27.92 -1.05
C ASP A 251 3.55 26.64 -1.56
N ILE A 252 4.31 25.57 -1.79
CA ILE A 252 3.74 24.25 -2.08
C ILE A 252 3.08 23.67 -0.82
N ALA A 253 1.83 23.23 -1.00
CA ALA A 253 1.04 22.65 0.10
C ALA A 253 1.72 21.38 0.67
N PRO A 254 1.84 21.24 2.01
CA PRO A 254 2.43 20.07 2.64
C PRO A 254 1.77 18.75 2.20
N ALA A 255 0.45 18.73 1.98
CA ALA A 255 -0.29 17.55 1.51
C ALA A 255 0.17 17.04 0.14
N ILE A 256 0.76 17.91 -0.71
CA ILE A 256 1.37 17.47 -1.98
C ILE A 256 2.73 16.83 -1.73
N LEU A 257 3.52 17.37 -0.80
CA LEU A 257 4.82 16.81 -0.44
C LEU A 257 4.69 15.45 0.26
N GLU A 258 3.59 15.20 0.97
CA GLU A 258 3.25 13.91 1.58
C GLU A 258 2.99 12.79 0.55
N LEU A 259 2.74 13.12 -0.72
CA LEU A 259 2.64 12.15 -1.82
C LEU A 259 4.00 11.62 -2.25
N ALA A 260 5.08 12.27 -1.84
CA ALA A 260 6.44 11.80 -2.09
C ALA A 260 6.73 10.52 -1.32
N ARG A 261 7.68 9.75 -1.82
CA ARG A 261 8.18 8.60 -1.08
C ARG A 261 8.86 9.03 0.23
N ARG A 262 8.76 8.16 1.23
CA ARG A 262 9.36 8.40 2.55
C ARG A 262 10.87 8.70 2.48
N GLU A 263 11.56 8.12 1.51
CA GLU A 263 13.01 8.26 1.33
C GLU A 263 13.39 9.40 0.40
N ALA A 264 12.43 10.14 -0.18
CA ALA A 264 12.71 11.27 -1.04
C ALA A 264 13.34 12.42 -0.23
N VAL A 265 14.36 13.04 -0.78
CA VAL A 265 14.95 14.26 -0.21
C VAL A 265 14.10 15.45 -0.65
N ILE A 266 13.55 16.19 0.30
CA ILE A 266 12.69 17.35 0.02
C ILE A 266 13.49 18.62 0.36
N ILE A 267 13.61 19.53 -0.60
CA ILE A 267 14.44 20.74 -0.52
C ILE A 267 13.62 21.96 -0.91
N ASP A 268 13.61 22.98 -0.06
CA ASP A 268 13.02 24.30 -0.36
C ASP A 268 13.97 25.08 -1.31
N ALA A 269 13.45 25.49 -2.48
CA ALA A 269 14.21 26.17 -3.51
C ALA A 269 14.64 27.61 -3.13
N GLU A 270 13.94 28.25 -2.18
CA GLU A 270 14.31 29.61 -1.73
C GLU A 270 15.63 29.65 -0.94
N THR A 271 16.02 28.55 -0.35
CA THR A 271 17.23 28.46 0.48
C THR A 271 18.49 28.15 -0.32
N THR A 272 18.36 27.75 -1.59
CA THR A 272 19.47 27.24 -2.38
C THR A 272 19.22 27.42 -3.89
N ASP A 273 20.25 27.60 -4.68
CA ASP A 273 20.15 27.63 -6.15
C ASP A 273 19.61 26.31 -6.70
N ALA A 274 18.36 26.34 -7.18
CA ALA A 274 17.67 25.18 -7.74
C ALA A 274 18.44 24.57 -8.93
N ALA A 275 19.07 25.38 -9.77
CA ALA A 275 19.83 24.90 -10.93
C ALA A 275 21.10 24.15 -10.52
N ALA A 276 21.81 24.65 -9.51
CA ALA A 276 22.99 23.97 -8.95
C ALA A 276 22.62 22.63 -8.30
N LEU A 277 21.51 22.59 -7.55
CA LEU A 277 20.99 21.36 -6.95
C LEU A 277 20.61 20.34 -8.02
N ILE A 278 19.85 20.75 -9.04
CA ILE A 278 19.45 19.88 -10.16
C ILE A 278 20.71 19.27 -10.80
N LYS A 279 21.70 20.08 -11.14
CA LYS A 279 22.96 19.62 -11.76
C LYS A 279 23.69 18.61 -10.88
N SER A 280 23.80 18.88 -9.58
CA SER A 280 24.49 18.00 -8.63
C SER A 280 23.78 16.65 -8.50
N HIS A 281 22.47 16.64 -8.31
CA HIS A 281 21.70 15.40 -8.16
C HIS A 281 21.57 14.65 -9.49
N ALA A 282 21.46 15.33 -10.62
CA ALA A 282 21.44 14.71 -11.93
C ALA A 282 22.76 13.99 -12.24
N ALA A 283 23.91 14.56 -11.85
CA ALA A 283 25.19 13.89 -11.99
C ALA A 283 25.29 12.59 -11.18
N GLN A 284 24.51 12.45 -10.12
CA GLN A 284 24.40 11.24 -9.30
C GLN A 284 23.39 10.21 -9.87
N GLY A 285 22.71 10.57 -10.98
CA GLY A 285 21.71 9.70 -11.62
C GLY A 285 20.33 9.73 -10.94
N HIS A 286 20.05 10.75 -10.11
CA HIS A 286 18.75 10.87 -9.43
C HIS A 286 17.63 11.29 -10.36
N HIS A 287 16.41 10.85 -10.08
CA HIS A 287 15.19 11.40 -10.63
C HIS A 287 14.75 12.59 -9.76
N ILE A 288 14.78 13.77 -10.35
CA ILE A 288 14.52 15.03 -9.66
C ILE A 288 13.16 15.57 -10.09
N VAL A 289 12.40 16.08 -9.15
CA VAL A 289 11.18 16.84 -9.42
C VAL A 289 11.40 18.27 -8.99
N ARG A 290 11.32 19.22 -9.93
CA ARG A 290 11.22 20.65 -9.63
C ARG A 290 9.75 21.02 -9.60
N LEU A 291 9.23 21.23 -8.41
CA LEU A 291 7.80 21.42 -8.15
C LEU A 291 7.50 22.91 -7.98
N SER A 292 6.71 23.47 -8.88
CA SER A 292 6.31 24.88 -8.88
C SER A 292 4.80 25.01 -8.72
N ARG A 293 4.35 26.11 -8.11
CA ARG A 293 2.93 26.38 -7.91
C ARG A 293 2.20 26.66 -9.23
N GLY A 294 0.95 26.24 -9.33
CA GLY A 294 0.11 26.43 -10.53
C GLY A 294 0.58 25.59 -11.71
N ASP A 295 0.59 26.19 -12.90
CA ASP A 295 1.09 25.58 -14.14
C ASP A 295 2.45 26.16 -14.54
N THR A 296 3.10 26.84 -13.63
CA THR A 296 4.36 27.53 -13.93
C THR A 296 5.53 26.56 -13.93
N CYS A 297 6.52 26.88 -14.76
CA CYS A 297 7.81 26.22 -14.79
C CYS A 297 8.88 27.23 -14.39
N ASP A 298 9.82 26.80 -13.55
CA ASP A 298 11.02 27.56 -13.25
C ASP A 298 11.90 27.65 -14.51
N THR A 299 11.73 28.75 -15.26
CA THR A 299 12.42 28.95 -16.55
C THR A 299 13.92 29.10 -16.39
N VAL A 300 14.40 29.62 -15.27
CA VAL A 300 15.83 29.78 -14.99
C VAL A 300 16.47 28.43 -14.78
N ALA A 301 15.88 27.63 -13.91
CA ALA A 301 16.35 26.26 -13.67
C ALA A 301 16.22 25.38 -14.93
N LEU A 302 15.16 25.55 -15.74
CA LEU A 302 14.99 24.83 -17.00
C LEU A 302 16.09 25.15 -18.01
N VAL A 303 16.38 26.44 -18.25
CA VAL A 303 17.44 26.86 -19.17
C VAL A 303 18.79 26.33 -18.72
N ALA A 304 19.11 26.42 -17.43
CA ALA A 304 20.34 25.87 -16.87
C ALA A 304 20.41 24.34 -17.01
N THR A 305 19.29 23.63 -16.87
CA THR A 305 19.19 22.19 -17.05
C THR A 305 19.47 21.79 -18.51
N ILE A 306 18.89 22.51 -19.47
CA ILE A 306 19.14 22.30 -20.92
C ILE A 306 20.62 22.56 -21.24
N ALA A 307 21.17 23.67 -20.75
CA ALA A 307 22.58 24.01 -20.97
C ALA A 307 23.55 22.96 -20.39
N ALA A 308 23.17 22.30 -19.30
CA ALA A 308 23.93 21.22 -18.68
C ALA A 308 23.75 19.86 -19.38
N GLY A 309 22.91 19.75 -20.42
CA GLY A 309 22.63 18.49 -21.13
C GLY A 309 21.89 17.46 -20.29
N VAL A 310 21.19 17.88 -19.23
CA VAL A 310 20.41 17.00 -18.38
C VAL A 310 19.07 16.67 -19.04
N SER A 311 18.71 15.38 -19.06
CA SER A 311 17.41 14.92 -19.55
C SER A 311 16.29 15.51 -18.70
N HIS A 312 15.24 16.03 -19.35
CA HIS A 312 14.14 16.71 -18.64
C HIS A 312 12.79 16.48 -19.31
N SER A 313 11.71 16.71 -18.55
CA SER A 313 10.33 16.73 -19.00
C SER A 313 9.58 17.89 -18.38
N LEU A 314 8.58 18.40 -19.10
CA LEU A 314 7.63 19.39 -18.59
C LEU A 314 6.30 18.69 -18.31
N ILE A 315 5.75 18.90 -17.13
CA ILE A 315 4.49 18.32 -16.69
C ILE A 315 3.58 19.47 -16.23
N ALA A 316 2.59 19.76 -17.05
CA ALA A 316 1.65 20.84 -16.80
C ALA A 316 0.84 20.61 -15.52
N GLY A 317 0.59 21.68 -14.77
CA GLY A 317 -0.34 21.75 -13.67
C GLY A 317 -1.64 22.44 -14.05
N ILE A 318 -2.50 22.68 -13.06
CA ILE A 318 -3.69 23.51 -13.22
C ILE A 318 -3.32 24.97 -12.95
N PRO A 319 -3.57 25.92 -13.88
CA PRO A 319 -3.30 27.32 -13.65
C PRO A 319 -4.07 27.87 -12.45
N LEU A 320 -3.45 28.75 -11.67
CA LEU A 320 -4.07 29.35 -10.47
C LEU A 320 -5.37 30.13 -10.80
N ALA A 321 -5.42 30.82 -11.91
CA ALA A 321 -6.61 31.54 -12.35
C ALA A 321 -7.83 30.66 -12.64
N SER A 322 -7.62 29.37 -12.90
CA SER A 322 -8.68 28.36 -13.12
C SER A 322 -9.20 27.75 -11.83
N ALA A 323 -8.52 27.98 -10.73
CA ALA A 323 -8.85 27.41 -9.42
C ALA A 323 -9.69 28.35 -8.54
N GLU A 324 -10.03 29.55 -8.98
CA GLU A 324 -11.03 30.37 -8.30
C GLU A 324 -12.38 29.65 -8.35
N ILE A 325 -12.89 29.25 -7.19
CA ILE A 325 -14.24 28.70 -7.05
C ILE A 325 -15.22 29.82 -7.33
N ILE A 326 -15.69 29.92 -8.57
CA ILE A 326 -16.80 30.81 -8.93
C ILE A 326 -18.06 30.18 -8.33
N PRO A 327 -18.77 30.86 -7.40
CA PRO A 327 -20.03 30.36 -6.87
C PRO A 327 -20.99 30.01 -8.01
N PHE A 328 -21.79 28.95 -7.85
CA PHE A 328 -22.68 28.42 -8.89
C PHE A 328 -23.56 29.48 -9.54
N GLN A 329 -24.03 30.48 -8.78
CA GLN A 329 -24.83 31.59 -9.29
C GLN A 329 -24.06 32.55 -10.23
N GLN A 330 -22.75 32.70 -10.04
CA GLN A 330 -21.90 33.51 -10.93
C GLN A 330 -21.51 32.76 -12.21
N ARG A 331 -21.45 31.42 -12.16
CA ARG A 331 -21.17 30.59 -13.36
C ARG A 331 -22.26 30.73 -14.41
N ASN A 332 -23.53 30.77 -13.99
CA ASN A 332 -24.65 30.92 -14.93
C ASN A 332 -24.70 32.27 -15.61
N THR A 333 -24.31 33.35 -14.94
CA THR A 333 -24.25 34.70 -15.55
C THR A 333 -23.07 34.88 -16.49
N ALA A 334 -21.91 34.26 -16.19
CA ALA A 334 -20.72 34.33 -17.05
C ALA A 334 -20.90 33.52 -18.36
N VAL A 335 -21.61 32.41 -18.32
CA VAL A 335 -21.93 31.60 -19.51
C VAL A 335 -22.93 32.34 -20.40
N HIS A 336 -23.94 33.00 -19.83
CA HIS A 336 -24.88 33.81 -20.62
C HIS A 336 -24.23 35.03 -21.26
N ALA A 337 -23.30 35.69 -20.57
CA ALA A 337 -22.61 36.87 -21.14
C ALA A 337 -21.69 36.51 -22.32
N ARG A 338 -21.16 35.28 -22.37
CA ARG A 338 -20.31 34.82 -23.48
C ARG A 338 -21.12 34.29 -24.67
N CYS A 339 -22.36 33.82 -24.46
CA CYS A 339 -23.22 33.36 -25.55
C CYS A 339 -23.93 34.51 -26.31
N THR A 340 -23.94 35.74 -25.77
CA THR A 340 -24.60 36.87 -26.42
C THR A 340 -23.68 37.72 -27.30
N SER A 341 -22.37 37.47 -27.30
CA SER A 341 -21.41 38.19 -28.18
C SER A 341 -20.88 37.25 -29.29
N GLY A 342 -21.76 36.93 -30.24
CA GLY A 342 -21.38 36.47 -31.57
C GLY A 342 -21.13 34.98 -31.77
N ALA A 343 -22.18 34.22 -32.02
CA ALA A 343 -22.25 33.15 -33.02
C ALA A 343 -23.71 32.65 -33.13
N ARG A 344 -24.17 32.46 -34.34
CA ARG A 344 -25.50 31.96 -34.67
C ARG A 344 -25.77 30.63 -33.98
N ALA A 345 -26.93 30.56 -33.31
CA ALA A 345 -27.45 29.38 -32.68
C ALA A 345 -27.64 28.24 -33.69
N VAL A 346 -27.00 27.12 -33.45
CA VAL A 346 -27.41 25.81 -33.97
C VAL A 346 -28.24 25.16 -32.86
N THR A 347 -29.57 25.20 -33.05
CA THR A 347 -30.48 24.47 -32.20
C THR A 347 -30.41 22.99 -32.54
N SER A 348 -29.87 22.17 -31.64
CA SER A 348 -30.12 20.75 -31.61
C SER A 348 -31.04 20.45 -30.43
N ASN A 349 -32.30 20.08 -30.77
CA ASN A 349 -33.27 19.53 -29.84
C ASN A 349 -32.77 18.17 -29.33
N PHE A 350 -32.52 18.06 -28.04
CA PHE A 350 -32.48 16.79 -27.34
C PHE A 350 -33.76 16.70 -26.48
N TYR A 351 -34.61 15.78 -26.83
CA TYR A 351 -35.74 15.33 -25.99
C TYR A 351 -35.22 14.40 -24.91
N PRO A 352 -35.71 14.50 -23.68
CA PRO A 352 -35.51 13.46 -22.69
C PRO A 352 -36.49 12.34 -22.95
N SER A 353 -36.05 11.10 -23.10
CA SER A 353 -36.88 9.91 -23.04
C SER A 353 -37.07 9.50 -21.58
N GLU A 354 -38.34 9.39 -21.21
CA GLU A 354 -38.86 8.88 -19.95
C GLU A 354 -38.54 7.41 -19.73
N ALA A 355 -38.53 7.10 -18.46
CA ALA A 355 -38.53 5.86 -17.73
C ALA A 355 -39.18 4.61 -18.39
N ILE A 356 -38.62 3.46 -18.18
CA ILE A 356 -39.24 2.30 -17.47
C ILE A 356 -38.12 1.60 -16.69
#